data_df3cec784747e80ba60e1bb1ab0caf35
#
_entry.id   df3cec784747e80ba60e1bb1ab0caf35
#
_cell.length_a   1.000
_cell.length_b   1.000
_cell.length_c   1.000
_cell.angle_alpha   90.00
_cell.angle_beta   90.00
_cell.angle_gamma   90.00
#
_symmetry.space_group_name_H-M   'P 1'
#
loop_
_entity.id
_entity.type
_entity.pdbx_description
1 polymer ?
#
loop_
_entity_poly.entity_id
_entity_poly.type
_entity_poly.pdbx_seq_one_letter_code
_entity_poly.pdbx_strand_id
1 'polypeptide(L)'
;MTWPITEFSLTCDRSGVEHHVSVALPARHKALDRMPLVLCLDGPWVFGTTLDATRIMSMSGEAPEAMVVGLSFSDQAMSEYLRQRARWFTPTPWVPPEVTGVKGVAAEECGQAQVLLEF
;
A
#
# COMPACT_ATOMS: atom_id res chain seq x y z
N MET A 1 -2.10 -23.81 3.54
CA MET A 1 -1.78 -23.09 4.80
C MET A 1 -2.10 -21.61 4.62
N THR A 2 -2.94 -21.06 5.47
CA THR A 2 -3.31 -19.65 5.45
C THR A 2 -2.36 -18.85 6.33
N TRP A 3 -1.96 -17.68 5.84
CA TRP A 3 -1.24 -16.71 6.66
C TRP A 3 -2.26 -15.82 7.36
N PRO A 4 -2.10 -15.55 8.66
CA PRO A 4 -2.99 -14.63 9.36
C PRO A 4 -2.86 -13.23 8.79
N ILE A 5 -4.01 -12.58 8.61
CA ILE A 5 -4.11 -11.20 8.13
C ILE A 5 -4.70 -10.34 9.24
N THR A 6 -4.06 -9.24 9.53
CA THR A 6 -4.54 -8.21 10.45
C THR A 6 -4.78 -6.93 9.66
N GLU A 7 -5.90 -6.28 9.92
CA GLU A 7 -6.26 -5.02 9.29
C GLU A 7 -6.50 -3.95 10.35
N PHE A 8 -6.01 -2.76 10.10
CA PHE A 8 -6.18 -1.62 10.99
C PHE A 8 -6.01 -0.31 10.22
N SER A 9 -6.35 0.80 10.85
CA SER A 9 -6.16 2.14 10.30
C SER A 9 -5.09 2.89 11.06
N LEU A 10 -4.30 3.66 10.34
CA LEU A 10 -3.31 4.58 10.89
C LEU A 10 -3.53 5.96 10.28
N THR A 11 -3.45 6.99 11.12
CA THR A 11 -3.46 8.37 10.65
C THR A 11 -2.05 8.93 10.66
N CYS A 12 -1.62 9.45 9.52
CA CYS A 12 -0.34 10.13 9.40
C CYS A 12 -0.44 11.50 10.09
N ASP A 13 0.38 11.74 11.09
CA ASP A 13 0.36 13.01 11.85
C ASP A 13 0.65 14.21 10.96
N ARG A 14 1.53 14.06 9.98
CA ARG A 14 1.97 15.15 9.13
C ARG A 14 0.95 15.53 8.05
N SER A 15 0.30 14.55 7.44
CA SER A 15 -0.68 14.78 6.36
C SER A 15 -2.11 14.85 6.86
N GLY A 16 -2.40 14.29 8.04
CA GLY A 16 -3.76 14.09 8.54
C GLY A 16 -4.54 13.01 7.81
N VAL A 17 -3.90 12.28 6.89
CA VAL A 17 -4.57 11.25 6.09
C VAL A 17 -4.65 9.95 6.88
N GLU A 18 -5.84 9.35 6.89
CA GLU A 18 -6.07 8.02 7.44
C GLU A 18 -5.79 6.96 6.36
N HIS A 19 -4.90 6.05 6.70
CA HIS A 19 -4.54 4.92 5.85
C HIS A 19 -5.14 3.63 6.41
N HIS A 20 -5.65 2.79 5.52
CA HIS A 20 -6.00 1.42 5.83
C HIS A 20 -4.79 0.52 5.56
N VAL A 21 -4.42 -0.30 6.54
CA VAL A 21 -3.24 -1.15 6.49
C VAL A 21 -3.65 -2.60 6.66
N SER A 22 -3.25 -3.44 5.72
CA SER A 22 -3.42 -4.90 5.80
C SER A 22 -2.04 -5.54 5.97
N VAL A 23 -1.87 -6.39 6.96
CA VAL A 23 -0.61 -7.07 7.25
C VAL A 23 -0.83 -8.56 7.25
N ALA A 24 -0.07 -9.27 6.42
CA ALA A 24 -0.03 -10.73 6.43
C ALA A 24 1.35 -11.21 6.91
N LEU A 25 1.33 -12.12 7.86
CA LEU A 25 2.54 -12.73 8.43
C LEU A 25 2.63 -14.21 8.03
N PRO A 26 3.85 -14.74 7.77
CA PRO A 26 4.03 -16.17 7.60
C PRO A 26 3.47 -16.95 8.79
N ALA A 27 2.79 -18.06 8.53
CA ALA A 27 2.12 -18.85 9.56
C ALA A 27 3.07 -19.40 10.64
N ARG A 28 4.35 -19.53 10.31
CA ARG A 28 5.39 -20.06 11.21
C ARG A 28 6.37 -19.01 11.71
N HIS A 29 6.06 -17.70 11.54
CA HIS A 29 6.94 -16.67 12.03
C HIS A 29 7.08 -16.71 13.56
N LYS A 30 8.23 -16.28 14.05
CA LYS A 30 8.44 -16.02 15.48
C LYS A 30 8.41 -14.51 15.71
N ALA A 31 7.86 -14.09 16.85
CA ALA A 31 7.65 -12.66 17.14
C ALA A 31 8.90 -11.79 17.07
N LEU A 32 10.09 -12.36 17.25
CA LEU A 32 11.37 -11.66 17.21
C LEU A 32 12.15 -11.88 15.91
N ASP A 33 11.57 -12.60 14.95
CA ASP A 33 12.26 -12.86 13.69
C ASP A 33 12.39 -11.57 12.88
N ARG A 34 13.57 -11.34 12.37
CA ARG A 34 13.79 -10.35 11.32
C ARG A 34 13.44 -11.02 10.00
N MET A 35 12.48 -10.46 9.31
CA MET A 35 12.07 -10.97 8.00
C MET A 35 11.98 -9.84 6.99
N PRO A 36 12.13 -10.15 5.70
CA PRO A 36 11.87 -9.16 4.66
C PRO A 36 10.45 -8.63 4.72
N LEU A 37 10.28 -7.40 4.31
CA LEU A 37 9.00 -6.72 4.17
C LEU A 37 8.71 -6.46 2.70
N VAL A 38 7.54 -6.88 2.24
CA VAL A 38 6.99 -6.50 0.95
C VAL A 38 5.89 -5.49 1.20
N LEU A 39 6.12 -4.24 0.85
CA LEU A 39 5.12 -3.19 0.94
C LEU A 39 4.48 -2.98 -0.43
N CYS A 40 3.17 -3.13 -0.50
CA CYS A 40 2.42 -2.82 -1.72
C CYS A 40 1.47 -1.64 -1.49
N LEU A 41 1.48 -0.73 -2.43
CA LEU A 41 0.50 0.34 -2.53
C LEU A 41 -0.74 -0.19 -3.25
N ASP A 42 -1.84 0.56 -3.21
CA ASP A 42 -3.12 0.14 -3.78
C ASP A 42 -3.63 -1.20 -3.18
N GLY A 43 -3.54 -1.32 -1.87
CA GLY A 43 -3.89 -2.53 -1.12
C GLY A 43 -5.15 -3.25 -1.60
N PRO A 44 -6.30 -2.59 -1.80
CA PRO A 44 -7.53 -3.25 -2.21
C PRO A 44 -7.43 -4.04 -3.52
N TRP A 45 -6.50 -3.67 -4.40
CA TRP A 45 -6.35 -4.31 -5.71
C TRP A 45 -5.13 -5.23 -5.80
N VAL A 46 -4.12 -4.97 -5.00
CA VAL A 46 -2.78 -5.58 -5.17
C VAL A 46 -2.41 -6.50 -4.01
N PHE A 47 -2.90 -6.25 -2.81
CA PHE A 47 -2.49 -6.99 -1.62
C PHE A 47 -2.70 -8.51 -1.75
N GLY A 48 -3.89 -8.93 -2.20
CA GLY A 48 -4.21 -10.36 -2.33
C GLY A 48 -3.27 -11.08 -3.31
N THR A 49 -3.04 -10.48 -4.47
CA THR A 49 -2.13 -11.03 -5.48
C THR A 49 -0.70 -11.08 -4.98
N THR A 50 -0.24 -10.02 -4.31
CA THR A 50 1.10 -9.95 -3.73
C THR A 50 1.28 -11.02 -2.65
N LEU A 51 0.29 -11.20 -1.80
CA LEU A 51 0.29 -12.21 -0.75
C LEU A 51 0.38 -13.63 -1.35
N ASP A 52 -0.44 -13.94 -2.33
CA ASP A 52 -0.44 -15.26 -2.97
C ASP A 52 0.89 -15.54 -3.68
N ALA A 53 1.43 -14.58 -4.41
CA ALA A 53 2.73 -14.72 -5.04
C ALA A 53 3.85 -14.95 -4.01
N THR A 54 3.86 -14.16 -2.94
CA THR A 54 4.86 -14.29 -1.86
C THR A 54 4.78 -15.67 -1.20
N ARG A 55 3.58 -16.16 -0.94
CA ARG A 55 3.37 -17.50 -0.36
C ARG A 55 3.87 -18.60 -1.26
N ILE A 56 3.55 -18.54 -2.55
CA ILE A 56 3.96 -19.56 -3.53
C ILE A 56 5.49 -19.59 -3.66
N MET A 57 6.13 -18.45 -3.81
CA MET A 57 7.59 -18.35 -3.93
C MET A 57 8.29 -18.83 -2.66
N SER A 58 7.73 -18.55 -1.52
CA SER A 58 8.24 -19.03 -0.23
C SER A 58 8.10 -20.55 -0.08
N MET A 59 6.97 -21.10 -0.49
CA MET A 59 6.72 -22.56 -0.45
C MET A 59 7.62 -23.33 -1.43
N SER A 60 7.92 -22.77 -2.58
CA SER A 60 8.82 -23.37 -3.58
C SER A 60 10.30 -23.22 -3.23
N GLY A 61 10.63 -22.40 -2.24
CA GLY A 61 12.01 -22.11 -1.87
C GLY A 61 12.70 -21.10 -2.78
N GLU A 62 11.96 -20.44 -3.66
CA GLU A 62 12.51 -19.41 -4.56
C GLU A 62 12.75 -18.07 -3.87
N ALA A 63 12.02 -17.81 -2.79
CA ALA A 63 12.18 -16.60 -2.00
C ALA A 63 12.07 -16.90 -0.49
N PRO A 64 12.68 -16.10 0.38
CA PRO A 64 12.46 -16.23 1.82
C PRO A 64 11.02 -15.87 2.19
N GLU A 65 10.57 -16.34 3.34
CA GLU A 65 9.33 -15.85 3.94
C GLU A 65 9.44 -14.35 4.19
N ALA A 66 8.37 -13.62 3.89
CA ALA A 66 8.30 -12.18 4.03
C ALA A 66 6.96 -11.74 4.60
N MET A 67 6.96 -10.68 5.39
CA MET A 67 5.75 -9.98 5.78
C MET A 67 5.22 -9.20 4.57
N VAL A 68 3.93 -9.31 4.29
CA VAL A 68 3.29 -8.53 3.23
C VAL A 68 2.42 -7.46 3.86
N VAL A 69 2.66 -6.22 3.49
CA VAL A 69 1.90 -5.07 3.97
C VAL A 69 1.25 -4.36 2.80
N GLY A 70 -0.06 -4.25 2.83
CA GLY A 70 -0.84 -3.45 1.88
C GLY A 70 -1.20 -2.11 2.49
N LEU A 71 -0.85 -1.03 1.81
CA LEU A 71 -1.20 0.32 2.20
C LEU A 71 -2.24 0.88 1.24
N SER A 72 -3.32 1.40 1.80
CA SER A 72 -4.38 2.06 1.05
C SER A 72 -4.92 3.27 1.80
N PHE A 73 -5.93 3.89 1.25
CA PHE A 73 -6.64 4.96 1.92
C PHE A 73 -7.92 4.39 2.53
N SER A 74 -8.42 5.01 3.59
CA SER A 74 -9.67 4.63 4.24
C SER A 74 -10.82 4.61 3.24
N ASP A 75 -11.84 3.81 3.55
CA ASP A 75 -12.99 3.57 2.68
C ASP A 75 -13.64 4.87 2.22
N GLN A 76 -13.71 5.05 0.92
CA GLN A 76 -14.21 6.25 0.28
C GLN A 76 -14.63 5.97 -1.16
N ALA A 77 -15.31 6.93 -1.79
CA ALA A 77 -15.69 6.81 -3.20
C ALA A 77 -14.45 6.64 -4.10
N MET A 78 -14.59 5.88 -5.18
CA MET A 78 -13.50 5.62 -6.12
C MET A 78 -12.83 6.90 -6.62
N SER A 79 -13.62 7.93 -6.90
CA SER A 79 -13.08 9.22 -7.35
C SER A 79 -12.16 9.86 -6.31
N GLU A 80 -12.52 9.79 -5.04
CA GLU A 80 -11.68 10.31 -3.96
C GLU A 80 -10.45 9.43 -3.73
N TYR A 81 -10.59 8.11 -3.83
CA TYR A 81 -9.45 7.20 -3.76
C TYR A 81 -8.41 7.52 -4.84
N LEU A 82 -8.84 7.72 -6.08
CA LEU A 82 -7.95 8.07 -7.19
C LEU A 82 -7.27 9.43 -6.99
N ARG A 83 -7.98 10.39 -6.39
CA ARG A 83 -7.41 11.70 -6.01
C ARG A 83 -6.31 11.55 -4.97
N GLN A 84 -6.56 10.81 -3.90
CA GLN A 84 -5.58 10.56 -2.84
C GLN A 84 -4.36 9.81 -3.39
N ARG A 85 -4.60 8.83 -4.24
CA ARG A 85 -3.55 8.07 -4.90
C ARG A 85 -2.65 8.96 -5.76
N ALA A 86 -3.23 9.84 -6.55
CA ALA A 86 -2.48 10.79 -7.36
C ALA A 86 -1.67 11.76 -6.49
N ARG A 87 -2.21 12.18 -5.36
CA ARG A 87 -1.55 13.10 -4.44
C ARG A 87 -0.37 12.45 -3.72
N TRP A 88 -0.58 11.29 -3.10
CA TRP A 88 0.35 10.70 -2.14
C TRP A 88 1.29 9.65 -2.73
N PHE A 89 0.97 9.09 -3.91
CA PHE A 89 1.77 8.04 -4.54
C PHE A 89 2.62 8.56 -5.71
N THR A 90 2.65 9.86 -5.95
CA THR A 90 3.46 10.47 -7.00
C THR A 90 4.57 11.33 -6.39
N PRO A 91 5.81 11.24 -6.89
CA PRO A 91 6.95 11.95 -6.30
C PRO A 91 7.02 13.43 -6.71
N THR A 92 6.42 13.80 -7.85
CA THR A 92 6.49 15.15 -8.40
C THR A 92 5.12 15.63 -8.86
N PRO A 93 4.85 16.95 -8.79
CA PRO A 93 3.68 17.52 -9.42
C PRO A 93 3.69 17.20 -10.93
N TRP A 94 2.55 16.73 -11.44
CA TRP A 94 2.45 16.37 -12.84
C TRP A 94 1.09 16.71 -13.43
N VAL A 95 1.12 17.20 -14.65
CA VAL A 95 -0.02 17.51 -15.54
C VAL A 95 0.48 17.24 -16.95
N PRO A 96 -0.27 16.67 -17.87
CA PRO A 96 -1.63 17.10 -18.21
C PRO A 96 -2.71 16.09 -17.82
N PRO A 97 -3.89 16.56 -17.46
CA PRO A 97 -5.02 15.71 -17.07
C PRO A 97 -5.58 14.85 -18.20
N GLU A 98 -5.28 15.16 -19.43
CA GLU A 98 -5.77 14.46 -20.62
C GLU A 98 -5.24 13.02 -20.73
N VAL A 99 -4.13 12.72 -20.06
CA VAL A 99 -3.47 11.40 -20.12
C VAL A 99 -3.76 10.55 -18.91
N THR A 100 -4.14 11.14 -17.77
CA THR A 100 -4.30 10.40 -16.51
C THR A 100 -5.64 9.71 -16.34
N GLY A 101 -6.67 10.14 -17.06
CA GLY A 101 -8.03 9.67 -16.84
C GLY A 101 -8.62 10.03 -15.46
N VAL A 102 -7.86 10.68 -14.60
CA VAL A 102 -8.28 11.10 -13.25
C VAL A 102 -8.79 12.52 -13.32
N LYS A 103 -10.10 12.66 -13.46
CA LYS A 103 -10.75 13.98 -13.48
C LYS A 103 -10.71 14.62 -12.09
N GLY A 104 -10.44 15.91 -12.03
CA GLY A 104 -10.57 16.72 -10.83
C GLY A 104 -9.34 16.71 -9.90
N VAL A 105 -8.19 16.19 -10.34
CA VAL A 105 -6.94 16.32 -9.60
C VAL A 105 -6.19 17.52 -10.14
N ALA A 106 -5.92 18.50 -9.29
CA ALA A 106 -5.09 19.64 -9.63
C ALA A 106 -3.60 19.26 -9.62
N ALA A 107 -2.78 19.91 -10.45
CA ALA A 107 -1.34 19.65 -10.52
C ALA A 107 -0.64 19.77 -9.16
N GLU A 108 -1.03 20.76 -8.37
CA GLU A 108 -0.49 21.04 -7.04
C GLU A 108 -0.89 19.98 -6.00
N GLU A 109 -1.90 19.17 -6.28
CA GLU A 109 -2.30 18.05 -5.41
C GLU A 109 -1.42 16.82 -5.60
N CYS A 110 -0.71 16.71 -6.72
CA CYS A 110 0.21 15.60 -6.97
C CYS A 110 1.59 15.84 -6.33
N GLY A 111 2.39 14.80 -6.25
CA GLY A 111 3.79 14.94 -5.89
C GLY A 111 4.09 14.97 -4.40
N GLN A 112 3.23 14.43 -3.56
CA GLN A 112 3.40 14.42 -2.10
C GLN A 112 3.94 13.09 -1.55
N ALA A 113 4.51 12.24 -2.41
CA ALA A 113 4.99 10.92 -2.00
C ALA A 113 6.07 10.98 -0.90
N GLN A 114 6.88 12.04 -0.88
CA GLN A 114 7.88 12.20 0.18
C GLN A 114 7.22 12.31 1.57
N VAL A 115 6.09 12.99 1.69
CA VAL A 115 5.35 13.11 2.95
C VAL A 115 4.83 11.73 3.39
N LEU A 116 4.39 10.90 2.44
CA LEU A 116 3.98 9.53 2.72
C LEU A 116 5.15 8.68 3.25
N LEU A 117 6.34 8.84 2.69
CA LEU A 117 7.53 8.09 3.11
C LEU A 117 8.03 8.48 4.50
N GLU A 118 7.64 9.63 5.01
CA GLU A 118 7.95 10.09 6.36
C GLU A 118 6.93 9.60 7.41
N PHE A 119 5.96 8.84 6.97
CA PHE A 119 4.93 8.19 7.78
C PHE A 119 5.50 7.00 8.59
#